data_5fd4484c0495a77afd11480e239d61fa
#
_entry.id   5fd4484c0495a77afd11480e239d61fa
#
_cell.length_a   1.000
_cell.length_b   1.000
_cell.length_c   1.000
_cell.angle_alpha   90.00
_cell.angle_beta   90.00
_cell.angle_gamma   90.00
#
_symmetry.space_group_name_H-M   'P 1'
#
loop_
_entity.id
_entity.type
_entity.pdbx_description
1 polymer ?
#
loop_
_entity_poly.entity_id
_entity_poly.type
_entity_poly.pdbx_seq_one_letter_code
_entity_poly.pdbx_strand_id
1 'polypeptide(L)'
;MQLHFGIFWLFTALLCLGGIGIGNHGMLADAWVALGNYHNDAHPGKCAISDTLIISPGETTKSPTTCAKIHCDNANGDASIYGCGSEGAPDGCKWGDYVNEHAPFQECCAQYLICDGGLNTETLDYQQHIWATFSANLRNAGNKNAVETKE
;
A
#
# COMPACT_ATOMS: atom_id res chain seq x y z
N MET A 1 -54.40 -25.23 3.44
CA MET A 1 -53.36 -24.45 4.14
C MET A 1 -52.01 -25.15 3.99
N GLN A 2 -51.52 -25.38 2.74
CA GLN A 2 -50.27 -26.11 2.44
C GLN A 2 -49.47 -25.55 1.25
N LEU A 3 -49.84 -24.41 0.67
CA LEU A 3 -49.11 -23.85 -0.51
C LEU A 3 -48.06 -22.80 -0.19
N HIS A 4 -47.97 -22.28 1.03
CA HIS A 4 -47.02 -21.22 1.38
C HIS A 4 -45.65 -21.73 1.83
N PHE A 5 -45.49 -23.00 2.20
CA PHE A 5 -44.22 -23.54 2.65
C PHE A 5 -43.24 -23.87 1.51
N GLY A 6 -43.74 -24.18 0.31
CA GLY A 6 -42.91 -24.56 -0.83
C GLY A 6 -42.17 -23.38 -1.49
N ILE A 7 -42.78 -22.20 -1.45
CA ILE A 7 -42.21 -20.99 -2.11
C ILE A 7 -41.06 -20.40 -1.28
N PHE A 8 -41.16 -20.50 0.04
CA PHE A 8 -40.12 -19.96 0.92
C PHE A 8 -38.80 -20.75 0.82
N TRP A 9 -38.85 -22.05 0.58
CA TRP A 9 -37.67 -22.90 0.39
C TRP A 9 -36.98 -22.68 -0.97
N LEU A 10 -37.74 -22.34 -2.00
CA LEU A 10 -37.16 -22.04 -3.32
C LEU A 10 -36.43 -20.69 -3.36
N PHE A 11 -36.92 -19.70 -2.61
CA PHE A 11 -36.22 -18.40 -2.52
C PHE A 11 -34.94 -18.46 -1.71
N THR A 12 -34.88 -19.26 -0.64
CA THR A 12 -33.63 -19.45 0.13
C THR A 12 -32.59 -20.25 -0.65
N ALA A 13 -32.97 -21.21 -1.47
CA ALA A 13 -32.04 -21.96 -2.31
C ALA A 13 -31.44 -21.10 -3.46
N LEU A 14 -32.22 -20.15 -3.99
CA LEU A 14 -31.75 -19.28 -5.07
C LEU A 14 -30.76 -18.21 -4.57
N LEU A 15 -30.85 -17.79 -3.30
CA LEU A 15 -29.93 -16.86 -2.67
C LEU A 15 -28.57 -17.50 -2.34
N CYS A 16 -28.53 -18.81 -2.17
CA CYS A 16 -27.26 -19.54 -1.93
C CYS A 16 -26.47 -19.85 -3.22
N LEU A 17 -27.12 -19.85 -4.39
CA LEU A 17 -26.46 -20.11 -5.68
C LEU A 17 -25.94 -18.84 -6.37
N GLY A 18 -26.36 -17.66 -5.92
CA GLY A 18 -25.86 -16.36 -6.44
C GLY A 18 -24.56 -15.87 -5.81
N GLY A 19 -24.03 -16.58 -4.84
CA GLY A 19 -22.81 -16.25 -4.12
C GLY A 19 -21.53 -16.83 -4.71
N ILE A 20 -21.42 -16.93 -6.04
CA ILE A 20 -20.08 -17.02 -6.66
C ILE A 20 -19.55 -15.59 -6.62
N GLY A 21 -19.15 -15.17 -5.43
CA GLY A 21 -18.25 -14.05 -5.27
C GLY A 21 -17.04 -14.37 -6.12
N ILE A 22 -16.93 -13.68 -7.26
CA ILE A 22 -15.64 -13.48 -7.91
C ILE A 22 -14.84 -12.76 -6.84
N GLY A 23 -14.13 -13.55 -6.02
CA GLY A 23 -13.11 -13.03 -5.14
C GLY A 23 -12.11 -12.36 -6.06
N ASN A 24 -12.26 -11.05 -6.23
CA ASN A 24 -11.12 -10.20 -6.50
C ASN A 24 -10.17 -10.47 -5.32
N HIS A 25 -9.33 -11.48 -5.48
CA HIS A 25 -8.06 -11.52 -4.79
C HIS A 25 -7.24 -10.36 -5.38
N GLY A 26 -7.67 -9.13 -5.04
CA GLY A 26 -6.77 -8.01 -5.12
C GLY A 26 -5.57 -8.45 -4.29
N MET A 27 -4.43 -8.61 -4.92
CA MET A 27 -3.16 -8.71 -4.23
C MET A 27 -3.06 -7.47 -3.35
N LEU A 28 -3.48 -7.60 -2.09
CA LEU A 28 -3.13 -6.68 -1.05
C LEU A 28 -1.65 -6.95 -0.81
N ALA A 29 -0.80 -6.20 -1.46
CA ALA A 29 0.58 -6.11 -1.03
C ALA A 29 0.52 -5.72 0.45
N ASP A 30 0.85 -6.65 1.34
CA ASP A 30 0.88 -6.41 2.78
C ASP A 30 1.98 -5.37 3.06
N ALA A 31 1.61 -4.09 2.99
CA ALA A 31 2.48 -3.02 3.49
C ALA A 31 2.59 -3.18 5.00
N TRP A 32 3.80 -3.26 5.53
CA TRP A 32 3.96 -3.18 6.97
C TRP A 32 3.80 -1.74 7.44
N VAL A 33 3.21 -1.58 8.63
CA VAL A 33 3.09 -0.29 9.30
C VAL A 33 3.79 -0.38 10.65
N ALA A 34 4.63 0.61 10.94
CA ALA A 34 5.24 0.79 12.25
C ALA A 34 4.89 2.16 12.81
N LEU A 35 4.88 2.27 14.11
CA LEU A 35 4.72 3.54 14.82
C LEU A 35 6.06 3.94 15.41
N GLY A 36 6.39 5.22 15.32
CA GLY A 36 7.60 5.80 15.90
C GLY A 36 7.31 7.14 16.55
N ASN A 37 8.19 7.57 17.46
CA ASN A 37 8.16 8.92 18.00
C ASN A 37 9.44 9.64 17.60
N TYR A 38 9.28 10.76 16.94
CA TYR A 38 10.34 11.64 16.42
C TYR A 38 10.30 13.02 17.10
N HIS A 39 9.94 13.01 18.40
CA HIS A 39 9.99 14.22 19.20
C HIS A 39 11.43 14.74 19.31
N ASN A 40 11.58 16.05 19.20
CA ASN A 40 12.87 16.72 19.39
C ASN A 40 12.67 18.10 20.01
N ASP A 41 13.32 18.36 21.14
CA ASP A 41 13.18 19.61 21.88
C ASP A 41 13.63 20.85 21.08
N ALA A 42 14.55 20.66 20.10
CA ALA A 42 14.97 21.74 19.20
C ALA A 42 13.88 22.08 18.14
N HIS A 43 12.91 21.20 17.93
CA HIS A 43 11.83 21.36 16.96
C HIS A 43 10.47 21.01 17.57
N PRO A 44 10.01 21.74 18.58
CA PRO A 44 8.77 21.43 19.28
C PRO A 44 7.58 21.47 18.32
N GLY A 45 6.67 20.51 18.49
CA GLY A 45 5.46 20.41 17.68
C GLY A 45 5.66 19.82 16.28
N LYS A 46 6.81 19.21 15.99
CA LYS A 46 7.15 18.59 14.71
C LYS A 46 7.72 17.19 14.88
N CYS A 47 7.78 16.45 13.78
CA CYS A 47 8.51 15.19 13.70
C CYS A 47 9.89 15.44 13.09
N ALA A 48 10.96 15.29 13.87
CA ALA A 48 12.35 15.44 13.43
C ALA A 48 12.87 14.07 12.96
N ILE A 49 12.67 13.76 11.69
CA ILE A 49 13.03 12.47 11.08
C ILE A 49 14.56 12.30 11.03
N SER A 50 15.26 13.40 10.79
CA SER A 50 16.73 13.51 10.87
C SER A 50 17.11 14.95 11.20
N ASP A 51 18.38 15.21 11.41
CA ASP A 51 18.91 16.57 11.69
C ASP A 51 18.53 17.60 10.60
N THR A 52 18.31 17.15 9.38
CA THR A 52 17.98 18.00 8.22
C THR A 52 16.57 17.81 7.68
N LEU A 53 15.84 16.81 8.16
CA LEU A 53 14.49 16.49 7.67
C LEU A 53 13.47 16.56 8.80
N ILE A 54 12.78 17.69 8.87
CA ILE A 54 11.78 17.99 9.89
C ILE A 54 10.48 18.29 9.19
N ILE A 55 9.42 17.57 9.57
CA ILE A 55 8.10 17.68 8.97
C ILE A 55 7.06 18.09 10.02
N SER A 56 6.04 18.79 9.58
CA SER A 56 4.92 19.23 10.42
C SER A 56 3.86 18.14 10.55
N PRO A 57 3.01 18.16 11.61
CA PRO A 57 1.85 17.29 11.68
C PRO A 57 0.99 17.35 10.41
N GLY A 58 0.61 16.17 9.91
CA GLY A 58 -0.11 16.00 8.65
C GLY A 58 0.78 15.91 7.41
N GLU A 59 2.06 16.26 7.51
CA GLU A 59 3.00 16.14 6.39
C GLU A 59 3.52 14.71 6.24
N THR A 60 3.90 14.37 5.02
CA THR A 60 4.42 13.05 4.64
C THR A 60 5.72 13.23 3.87
N THR A 61 6.70 12.36 4.16
CA THR A 61 7.98 12.33 3.45
C THR A 61 8.39 10.89 3.14
N LYS A 62 9.30 10.70 2.18
CA LYS A 62 10.00 9.43 1.99
C LYS A 62 11.07 9.29 3.08
N SER A 63 11.26 8.06 3.59
CA SER A 63 12.39 7.76 4.48
C SER A 63 13.72 8.00 3.75
N PRO A 64 14.70 8.65 4.40
CA PRO A 64 16.00 8.89 3.80
C PRO A 64 16.86 7.61 3.67
N THR A 65 16.56 6.56 4.45
CA THR A 65 17.39 5.37 4.58
C THR A 65 16.78 4.09 4.04
N THR A 66 15.46 4.08 3.81
CA THR A 66 14.74 2.88 3.38
C THR A 66 13.64 3.22 2.38
N CYS A 67 13.17 2.23 1.65
CA CYS A 67 11.95 2.38 0.84
C CYS A 67 10.71 2.35 1.76
N ALA A 68 10.44 3.48 2.37
CA ALA A 68 9.29 3.70 3.26
C ALA A 68 8.80 5.14 3.17
N LYS A 69 7.55 5.34 3.55
CA LYS A 69 6.91 6.64 3.70
C LYS A 69 6.70 6.90 5.19
N ILE A 70 6.99 8.11 5.66
CA ILE A 70 6.80 8.56 7.03
C ILE A 70 5.76 9.67 7.03
N HIS A 71 4.71 9.52 7.83
CA HIS A 71 3.67 10.51 8.06
C HIS A 71 3.76 11.01 9.50
N CYS A 72 3.83 12.32 9.69
CA CYS A 72 3.80 12.92 11.02
C CYS A 72 2.36 13.02 11.50
N ASP A 73 1.99 12.24 12.52
CA ASP A 73 0.61 12.10 12.95
C ASP A 73 0.16 13.29 13.82
N ASN A 74 1.05 13.82 14.67
CA ASN A 74 0.69 14.88 15.61
C ASN A 74 1.90 15.72 16.09
N ALA A 75 1.60 16.76 16.86
CA ALA A 75 2.58 17.69 17.42
C ALA A 75 3.45 17.10 18.57
N ASN A 76 3.15 15.88 19.05
CA ASN A 76 3.98 15.19 20.04
C ASN A 76 5.15 14.42 19.39
N GLY A 77 5.26 14.50 18.08
CA GLY A 77 6.29 13.78 17.30
C GLY A 77 5.93 12.36 16.96
N ASP A 78 4.69 11.91 17.22
CA ASP A 78 4.26 10.58 16.79
C ASP A 78 4.14 10.52 15.28
N ALA A 79 4.60 9.42 14.70
CA ALA A 79 4.58 9.22 13.26
C ALA A 79 4.29 7.77 12.89
N SER A 80 3.59 7.62 11.77
CA SER A 80 3.31 6.32 11.13
C SER A 80 4.27 6.10 9.98
N ILE A 81 4.90 4.93 9.95
CA ILE A 81 5.88 4.52 8.94
C ILE A 81 5.26 3.38 8.12
N TYR A 82 5.21 3.56 6.81
CA TYR A 82 4.66 2.61 5.85
C TYR A 82 5.77 2.08 4.98
N GLY A 83 6.05 0.80 5.04
CA GLY A 83 7.05 0.14 4.19
C GLY A 83 6.43 -0.73 3.10
N CYS A 84 7.30 -1.28 2.26
CA CYS A 84 6.91 -2.23 1.24
C CYS A 84 6.36 -3.51 1.88
N GLY A 85 5.34 -4.10 1.27
CA GLY A 85 4.89 -5.44 1.60
C GLY A 85 5.97 -6.48 1.30
N SER A 86 5.88 -7.62 1.96
CA SER A 86 6.69 -8.79 1.63
C SER A 86 5.78 -9.89 1.10
N GLU A 87 6.00 -10.31 -0.13
CA GLU A 87 5.38 -11.50 -0.69
C GLU A 87 6.40 -12.63 -0.74
N GLY A 88 5.94 -13.87 -0.56
CA GLY A 88 6.75 -15.03 -0.84
C GLY A 88 7.12 -15.06 -2.32
N ALA A 89 8.38 -15.38 -2.65
CA ALA A 89 8.74 -15.60 -4.04
C ALA A 89 8.06 -16.88 -4.56
N PRO A 90 7.72 -16.95 -5.86
CA PRO A 90 7.23 -18.19 -6.49
C PRO A 90 8.24 -19.34 -6.33
N ASP A 91 7.75 -20.58 -6.44
CA ASP A 91 8.60 -21.78 -6.39
C ASP A 91 9.74 -21.70 -7.40
N GLY A 92 10.96 -22.03 -6.96
CA GLY A 92 12.17 -21.93 -7.76
C GLY A 92 12.72 -20.52 -7.97
N CYS A 93 12.16 -19.52 -7.26
CA CYS A 93 12.58 -18.14 -7.35
C CYS A 93 12.90 -17.54 -5.97
N LYS A 94 13.61 -16.43 -5.97
CA LYS A 94 13.86 -15.60 -4.78
C LYS A 94 13.83 -14.12 -5.16
N TRP A 95 13.42 -13.29 -4.21
CA TRP A 95 13.55 -11.84 -4.34
C TRP A 95 15.03 -11.43 -4.22
N GLY A 96 15.47 -10.59 -5.14
CA GLY A 96 16.77 -9.93 -5.12
C GLY A 96 16.70 -8.52 -4.55
N ASP A 97 17.65 -7.69 -4.94
CA ASP A 97 17.72 -6.30 -4.50
C ASP A 97 16.60 -5.46 -5.10
N TYR A 98 16.36 -4.28 -4.51
CA TYR A 98 15.44 -3.29 -5.05
C TYR A 98 15.95 -2.78 -6.42
N VAL A 99 15.02 -2.60 -7.36
CA VAL A 99 15.32 -2.08 -8.69
C VAL A 99 15.83 -0.64 -8.62
N ASN A 100 15.19 0.18 -7.81
CA ASN A 100 15.57 1.56 -7.53
C ASN A 100 15.05 2.01 -6.15
N GLU A 101 15.86 1.82 -5.11
CA GLU A 101 15.50 2.20 -3.75
C GLU A 101 15.37 3.73 -3.55
N HIS A 102 15.91 4.53 -4.48
CA HIS A 102 15.81 5.99 -4.44
C HIS A 102 14.55 6.53 -5.11
N ALA A 103 13.79 5.72 -5.82
CA ALA A 103 12.51 6.10 -6.40
C ALA A 103 11.53 6.60 -5.32
N PRO A 104 10.47 7.34 -5.67
CA PRO A 104 9.38 7.65 -4.76
C PRO A 104 8.82 6.40 -4.08
N PHE A 105 8.27 6.58 -2.85
CA PHE A 105 7.62 5.46 -2.15
C PHE A 105 6.52 4.85 -3.01
N GLN A 106 6.43 3.57 -2.97
CA GLN A 106 5.78 2.56 -3.76
C GLN A 106 6.59 2.15 -5.01
N GLU A 107 7.09 3.07 -5.82
CA GLU A 107 7.95 2.72 -6.96
C GLU A 107 9.27 2.06 -6.50
N CYS A 108 9.82 2.50 -5.38
CA CYS A 108 11.02 1.90 -4.78
C CYS A 108 10.81 0.50 -4.21
N CYS A 109 9.55 0.01 -4.09
CA CYS A 109 9.26 -1.33 -3.61
C CYS A 109 9.50 -2.44 -4.65
N ALA A 110 9.71 -2.10 -5.90
CA ALA A 110 10.00 -3.07 -6.94
C ALA A 110 11.34 -3.77 -6.67
N GLN A 111 11.34 -5.09 -6.67
CA GLN A 111 12.51 -5.95 -6.47
C GLN A 111 12.75 -6.83 -7.69
N TYR A 112 14.00 -7.20 -7.91
CA TYR A 112 14.33 -8.22 -8.91
C TYR A 112 13.81 -9.58 -8.49
N LEU A 113 13.22 -10.35 -9.41
CA LEU A 113 12.88 -11.75 -9.21
C LEU A 113 13.94 -12.62 -9.89
N ILE A 114 14.63 -13.44 -9.13
CA ILE A 114 15.72 -14.31 -9.59
C ILE A 114 15.23 -15.75 -9.49
N CYS A 115 15.11 -16.43 -10.62
CA CYS A 115 14.69 -17.83 -10.73
C CYS A 115 15.84 -18.72 -11.23
N ASP A 116 15.65 -20.05 -11.25
CA ASP A 116 16.67 -21.01 -11.70
C ASP A 116 17.16 -20.74 -13.13
N GLY A 117 16.35 -20.08 -13.98
CA GLY A 117 16.70 -19.62 -15.32
C GLY A 117 17.40 -18.26 -15.40
N GLY A 118 17.63 -17.60 -14.27
CA GLY A 118 18.19 -16.25 -14.18
C GLY A 118 17.17 -15.17 -13.85
N LEU A 119 17.48 -13.92 -14.21
CA LEU A 119 16.64 -12.75 -13.93
C LEU A 119 15.33 -12.80 -14.73
N ASN A 120 14.18 -12.69 -14.05
CA ASN A 120 12.87 -12.61 -14.70
C ASN A 120 12.52 -11.12 -14.99
N THR A 121 12.71 -10.70 -16.23
CA THR A 121 12.44 -9.32 -16.67
C THR A 121 10.95 -9.04 -16.88
N GLU A 122 10.13 -10.05 -17.21
CA GLU A 122 8.68 -9.86 -17.39
C GLU A 122 8.00 -9.48 -16.08
N THR A 123 8.41 -10.11 -14.97
CA THR A 123 7.90 -9.77 -13.64
C THR A 123 8.30 -8.34 -13.24
N LEU A 124 9.48 -7.90 -13.63
CA LEU A 124 9.95 -6.55 -13.38
C LEU A 124 9.09 -5.51 -14.10
N ASP A 125 8.85 -5.72 -15.40
CA ASP A 125 7.98 -4.83 -16.19
C ASP A 125 6.55 -4.78 -15.63
N TYR A 126 6.02 -5.94 -15.21
CA TYR A 126 4.71 -6.04 -14.58
C TYR A 126 4.64 -5.27 -13.26
N GLN A 127 5.61 -5.43 -12.37
CA GLN A 127 5.67 -4.69 -11.10
C GLN A 127 5.76 -3.19 -11.33
N GLN A 128 6.62 -2.73 -12.23
CA GLN A 128 6.75 -1.32 -12.56
C GLN A 128 5.44 -0.75 -13.13
N HIS A 129 4.75 -1.48 -13.98
CA HIS A 129 3.48 -1.07 -14.55
C HIS A 129 2.38 -0.95 -13.48
N ILE A 130 2.26 -1.92 -12.57
CA ILE A 130 1.30 -1.88 -11.47
C ILE A 130 1.56 -0.68 -10.57
N TRP A 131 2.81 -0.47 -10.15
CA TRP A 131 3.16 0.65 -9.28
C TRP A 131 2.94 2.00 -9.94
N ALA A 132 3.27 2.14 -11.21
CA ALA A 132 3.00 3.36 -11.98
C ALA A 132 1.50 3.66 -12.08
N THR A 133 0.67 2.65 -12.35
CA THR A 133 -0.78 2.76 -12.44
C THR A 133 -1.41 3.11 -11.09
N PHE A 134 -0.97 2.47 -10.01
CA PHE A 134 -1.45 2.72 -8.66
C PHE A 134 -1.11 4.15 -8.21
N SER A 135 0.13 4.59 -8.43
CA SER A 135 0.58 5.95 -8.11
C SER A 135 -0.18 7.02 -8.90
N ALA A 136 -0.53 6.76 -10.16
CA ALA A 136 -1.35 7.65 -10.96
C ALA A 136 -2.78 7.77 -10.41
N ASN A 137 -3.37 6.65 -10.00
CA ASN A 137 -4.73 6.63 -9.43
C ASN A 137 -4.80 7.39 -8.09
N LEU A 138 -3.79 7.26 -7.22
CA LEU A 138 -3.74 8.00 -5.96
C LEU A 138 -3.63 9.51 -6.18
N ARG A 139 -2.81 9.95 -7.15
CA ARG A 139 -2.70 11.37 -7.50
C ARG A 139 -4.03 11.93 -7.99
N ASN A 140 -4.75 11.17 -8.81
CA ASN A 140 -6.06 11.57 -9.32
C ASN A 140 -7.14 11.62 -8.23
N ALA A 141 -7.11 10.69 -7.26
CA ALA A 141 -8.02 10.69 -6.11
C ALA A 141 -7.76 11.90 -5.18
N GLY A 142 -6.49 12.21 -4.91
CA GLY A 142 -6.10 13.37 -4.11
C GLY A 142 -6.53 14.70 -4.76
N ASN A 143 -6.45 14.80 -6.08
CA ASN A 143 -6.85 16.02 -6.80
C ASN A 143 -8.37 16.22 -6.83
N LYS A 144 -9.18 15.16 -6.83
CA LYS A 144 -10.65 15.26 -6.74
C LYS A 144 -11.09 15.82 -5.40
N ASN A 145 -10.49 15.34 -4.29
CA ASN A 145 -10.82 15.82 -2.95
C ASN A 145 -10.42 17.29 -2.72
N ALA A 146 -9.36 17.76 -3.40
CA ALA A 146 -8.92 19.16 -3.31
C ALA A 146 -9.86 20.14 -4.07
N VAL A 147 -10.66 19.65 -5.00
CA VAL A 147 -11.63 20.47 -5.76
C VAL A 147 -12.95 20.61 -4.99
N GLU A 148 -13.40 19.54 -4.29
CA GLU A 148 -14.67 19.57 -3.52
C GLU A 148 -14.60 20.42 -2.25
N THR A 149 -13.42 20.74 -1.73
CA THR A 149 -13.27 21.58 -0.51
C THR A 149 -13.24 23.09 -0.80
N LYS A 150 -13.47 23.53 -2.06
CA LYS A 150 -13.45 24.95 -2.45
C LYS A 150 -14.83 25.53 -2.81
N GLU A 151 -15.93 24.83 -2.58
CA GLU A 151 -17.29 25.33 -2.58
C GLU A 151 -17.77 25.48 -1.13
#